data_5d1554a720586b9e96b1913be43e02c4
#
_entry.id   5d1554a720586b9e96b1913be43e02c4
#
_cell.length_a   1.000
_cell.length_b   1.000
_cell.length_c   1.000
_cell.angle_alpha   90.00
_cell.angle_beta   90.00
_cell.angle_gamma   90.00
#
_symmetry.space_group_name_H-M   'P 1'
#
loop_
_entity.id
_entity.type
_entity.pdbx_description
1 polymer ?
#
loop_
_entity_poly.entity_id
_entity_poly.type
_entity_poly.pdbx_seq_one_letter_code
_entity_poly.pdbx_strand_id
1 'polypeptide(L)'
;MERRHFLKSAAAVAAGFTIPFGLSCDNKKMDFKISLAEWSLHRMLYSGELDHLEFCIIAREQFGLDAVEYVNSFFFDKANDLGYIKEMKNRANDHGVSSLLIMCDNEGDLGNPNQKAREKAVENHFKWMEAAKFLGCHSIRVNAKSEGTYEDQILFASDGLRKLTEYGEKIGVNTIVENHGGLSSSGKWLVSVMKEVDHPMCGTLPDFGNFKIKDGEWYDRYTGVDELMPYAKAVSAKSHSFNWQGDEINTDYEKMINIVLSAGYNGYIGIEFEGSEVDEIEGVQLTKNLMEKIGRSRHVV
;
A
#
# COMPACT_ATOMS: atom_id res chain seq x y z
N MET A 1 15.59 3.74 -33.51
CA MET A 1 16.97 3.31 -33.25
C MET A 1 17.05 2.78 -31.85
N GLU A 2 17.07 1.49 -31.80
CA GLU A 2 17.64 0.53 -30.83
C GLU A 2 17.29 0.65 -29.34
N ARG A 3 16.16 0.08 -28.97
CA ARG A 3 15.71 -0.24 -27.59
C ARG A 3 16.25 -1.59 -27.07
N ARG A 4 17.33 -2.13 -27.66
CA ARG A 4 17.78 -3.52 -27.40
C ARG A 4 19.08 -3.64 -26.57
N HIS A 5 19.63 -2.61 -26.00
CA HIS A 5 20.96 -2.67 -25.37
C HIS A 5 21.01 -2.78 -23.84
N PHE A 6 19.88 -2.64 -23.12
CA PHE A 6 19.90 -2.72 -21.65
C PHE A 6 19.99 -4.15 -21.09
N LEU A 7 19.58 -5.15 -21.85
CA LEU A 7 19.53 -6.55 -21.36
C LEU A 7 20.82 -7.38 -21.64
N LYS A 8 21.90 -6.80 -22.11
CA LYS A 8 23.11 -7.54 -22.51
C LYS A 8 24.37 -7.34 -21.65
N SER A 9 24.33 -6.60 -20.56
CA SER A 9 25.53 -6.33 -19.75
C SER A 9 25.69 -7.15 -18.46
N ALA A 10 24.85 -8.13 -18.22
CA ALA A 10 24.90 -8.96 -17.00
C ALA A 10 25.40 -10.41 -17.22
N ALA A 11 26.09 -10.68 -18.33
CA ALA A 11 26.57 -12.04 -18.61
C ALA A 11 28.07 -12.04 -18.99
N ALA A 12 28.96 -11.89 -18.03
CA ALA A 12 30.34 -12.41 -18.09
C ALA A 12 31.10 -12.15 -16.78
N VAL A 13 31.04 -13.04 -15.81
CA VAL A 13 32.19 -13.61 -15.05
C VAL A 13 31.66 -14.82 -14.27
N ALA A 14 31.72 -15.99 -14.86
CA ALA A 14 31.57 -17.23 -14.14
C ALA A 14 32.77 -18.16 -14.52
N ALA A 15 33.80 -18.09 -13.70
CA ALA A 15 34.86 -19.13 -13.72
C ALA A 15 35.24 -19.46 -12.27
N GLY A 16 34.72 -20.57 -11.80
CA GLY A 16 35.44 -21.53 -10.94
C GLY A 16 35.63 -21.20 -9.47
N PHE A 17 34.62 -21.57 -8.63
CA PHE A 17 34.90 -22.20 -7.34
C PHE A 17 33.64 -23.01 -6.95
N THR A 18 33.71 -24.33 -7.16
CA THR A 18 32.73 -25.27 -6.61
C THR A 18 33.04 -25.50 -5.15
N ILE A 19 32.41 -24.75 -4.26
CA ILE A 19 32.27 -25.13 -2.86
C ILE A 19 30.84 -25.71 -2.75
N PRO A 20 30.68 -26.96 -2.29
CA PRO A 20 29.36 -27.49 -2.01
C PRO A 20 28.89 -26.92 -0.65
N PHE A 21 28.45 -25.68 -0.63
CA PHE A 21 27.60 -25.21 0.42
C PHE A 21 26.18 -25.68 0.10
N GLY A 22 25.80 -26.81 0.69
CA GLY A 22 24.41 -27.15 0.87
C GLY A 22 23.76 -26.12 1.79
N LEU A 23 23.46 -24.94 1.25
CA LEU A 23 22.48 -24.05 1.84
C LEU A 23 21.12 -24.72 1.61
N SER A 24 20.72 -25.55 2.61
CA SER A 24 19.31 -25.81 2.82
C SER A 24 18.67 -24.43 2.93
N CYS A 25 18.01 -23.98 1.87
CA CYS A 25 17.02 -22.91 1.96
C CYS A 25 15.94 -23.45 2.89
N ASP A 26 16.12 -23.19 4.19
CA ASP A 26 15.07 -23.40 5.18
C ASP A 26 13.94 -22.43 4.79
N ASN A 27 12.99 -22.94 4.01
CA ASN A 27 11.80 -22.21 3.58
C ASN A 27 10.87 -22.06 4.78
N LYS A 28 11.36 -21.35 5.83
CA LYS A 28 10.53 -20.97 6.98
C LYS A 28 9.42 -20.08 6.48
N LYS A 29 8.20 -20.56 6.65
CA LYS A 29 6.99 -19.86 6.23
C LYS A 29 6.84 -18.61 7.09
N MET A 30 6.76 -17.44 6.46
CA MET A 30 6.41 -16.20 7.15
C MET A 30 4.94 -16.19 7.53
N ASP A 31 4.59 -15.53 8.63
CA ASP A 31 3.21 -15.37 9.11
C ASP A 31 2.41 -14.34 8.31
N PHE A 32 3.06 -13.63 7.39
CA PHE A 32 2.47 -12.65 6.48
C PHE A 32 3.06 -12.79 5.08
N LYS A 33 2.39 -12.16 4.12
CA LYS A 33 2.85 -12.04 2.73
C LYS A 33 3.32 -10.62 2.46
N ILE A 34 4.10 -10.43 1.40
CA ILE A 34 4.62 -9.12 1.00
C ILE A 34 4.02 -8.76 -0.36
N SER A 35 3.46 -7.56 -0.47
CA SER A 35 3.06 -6.92 -1.72
C SER A 35 3.92 -5.70 -2.01
N LEU A 36 3.81 -5.16 -3.22
CA LEU A 36 4.45 -3.91 -3.62
C LEU A 36 3.40 -2.85 -3.88
N ALA A 37 3.48 -1.73 -3.15
CA ALA A 37 2.72 -0.53 -3.46
C ALA A 37 3.40 0.24 -4.60
N GLU A 38 2.60 0.63 -5.59
CA GLU A 38 3.07 1.29 -6.81
C GLU A 38 3.76 2.63 -6.52
N TRP A 39 3.35 3.31 -5.44
CA TRP A 39 4.01 4.53 -4.99
C TRP A 39 5.50 4.37 -4.72
N SER A 40 5.96 3.17 -4.37
CA SER A 40 7.39 2.87 -4.19
C SER A 40 8.25 3.15 -5.42
N LEU A 41 7.65 3.20 -6.61
CA LEU A 41 8.31 3.45 -7.90
C LEU A 41 7.82 4.75 -8.57
N HIS A 42 7.31 5.69 -7.76
CA HIS A 42 6.65 6.90 -8.27
C HIS A 42 7.56 7.79 -9.12
N ARG A 43 8.87 7.89 -8.81
CA ARG A 43 9.82 8.69 -9.59
C ARG A 43 10.05 8.09 -10.97
N MET A 44 10.23 6.76 -11.05
CA MET A 44 10.38 6.03 -12.32
C MET A 44 9.10 6.14 -13.18
N LEU A 45 7.93 6.05 -12.55
CA LEU A 45 6.64 6.18 -13.23
C LEU A 45 6.42 7.62 -13.74
N TYR A 46 6.65 8.64 -12.93
CA TYR A 46 6.49 10.04 -13.34
C TYR A 46 7.53 10.48 -14.39
N SER A 47 8.74 9.94 -14.34
CA SER A 47 9.77 10.23 -15.36
C SER A 47 9.55 9.49 -16.67
N GLY A 48 8.67 8.47 -16.69
CA GLY A 48 8.44 7.59 -17.84
C GLY A 48 9.56 6.57 -18.05
N GLU A 49 10.44 6.38 -17.07
CA GLU A 49 11.43 5.30 -17.06
C GLU A 49 10.75 3.94 -16.92
N LEU A 50 9.66 3.88 -16.14
CA LEU A 50 8.78 2.72 -16.02
C LEU A 50 7.42 3.04 -16.64
N ASP A 51 6.95 2.19 -17.56
CA ASP A 51 5.57 2.22 -18.03
C ASP A 51 4.64 1.63 -16.96
N HIS A 52 3.53 2.29 -16.65
CA HIS A 52 2.56 1.83 -15.66
C HIS A 52 2.12 0.37 -15.90
N LEU A 53 1.90 -0.02 -17.13
CA LEU A 53 1.50 -1.40 -17.47
C LEU A 53 2.59 -2.44 -17.19
N GLU A 54 3.83 -2.04 -16.96
CA GLU A 54 4.94 -2.94 -16.60
C GLU A 54 5.13 -3.06 -15.08
N PHE A 55 4.38 -2.31 -14.27
CA PHE A 55 4.53 -2.32 -12.81
C PHE A 55 4.37 -3.71 -12.19
N CYS A 56 3.35 -4.47 -12.55
CA CYS A 56 3.16 -5.83 -12.03
C CYS A 56 4.27 -6.79 -12.50
N ILE A 57 4.84 -6.56 -13.68
CA ILE A 57 5.95 -7.37 -14.21
C ILE A 57 7.21 -7.11 -13.39
N ILE A 58 7.54 -5.85 -13.12
CA ILE A 58 8.71 -5.47 -12.30
C ILE A 58 8.57 -6.04 -10.87
N ALA A 59 7.36 -5.97 -10.28
CA ALA A 59 7.09 -6.58 -8.98
C ALA A 59 7.45 -8.08 -8.96
N ARG A 60 7.10 -8.79 -10.02
CA ARG A 60 7.39 -10.22 -10.15
C ARG A 60 8.83 -10.51 -10.49
N GLU A 61 9.37 -9.90 -11.54
CA GLU A 61 10.67 -10.27 -12.13
C GLU A 61 11.85 -9.71 -11.33
N GLN A 62 11.73 -8.45 -10.84
CA GLN A 62 12.80 -7.79 -10.09
C GLN A 62 12.79 -8.17 -8.62
N PHE A 63 11.61 -8.25 -8.01
CA PHE A 63 11.48 -8.42 -6.57
C PHE A 63 10.95 -9.81 -6.15
N GLY A 64 10.47 -10.64 -7.10
CA GLY A 64 9.90 -11.96 -6.81
C GLY A 64 8.59 -11.88 -6.01
N LEU A 65 7.89 -10.75 -6.06
CA LEU A 65 6.61 -10.55 -5.39
C LEU A 65 5.44 -11.01 -6.27
N ASP A 66 4.40 -11.53 -5.65
CA ASP A 66 3.23 -12.09 -6.34
C ASP A 66 1.95 -11.26 -6.10
N ALA A 67 2.09 -10.05 -5.56
CA ALA A 67 0.97 -9.16 -5.31
C ALA A 67 1.38 -7.68 -5.40
N VAL A 68 0.46 -6.85 -5.89
CA VAL A 68 0.64 -5.41 -6.09
C VAL A 68 -0.55 -4.60 -5.60
N GLU A 69 -0.27 -3.33 -5.28
CA GLU A 69 -1.22 -2.32 -4.84
C GLU A 69 -1.05 -1.09 -5.74
N TYR A 70 -2.04 -0.83 -6.58
CA TYR A 70 -1.99 0.26 -7.56
C TYR A 70 -2.26 1.63 -6.94
N VAL A 71 -1.80 2.69 -7.62
CA VAL A 71 -2.13 4.09 -7.28
C VAL A 71 -2.78 4.76 -8.49
N ASN A 72 -3.97 5.30 -8.30
CA ASN A 72 -4.77 5.88 -9.38
C ASN A 72 -4.07 7.01 -10.14
N SER A 73 -3.14 7.71 -9.51
CA SER A 73 -2.41 8.83 -10.10
C SER A 73 -1.64 8.44 -11.37
N PHE A 74 -1.23 7.18 -11.51
CA PHE A 74 -0.46 6.70 -12.66
C PHE A 74 -1.32 6.28 -13.85
N PHE A 75 -2.64 6.16 -13.65
CA PHE A 75 -3.61 5.83 -14.73
C PHE A 75 -4.94 6.58 -14.54
N PHE A 76 -4.87 7.83 -14.09
CA PHE A 76 -6.00 8.63 -13.63
C PHE A 76 -7.08 8.83 -14.71
N ASP A 77 -6.70 8.98 -15.96
CA ASP A 77 -7.60 9.12 -17.10
C ASP A 77 -8.12 7.79 -17.67
N LYS A 78 -7.67 6.65 -17.11
CA LYS A 78 -7.98 5.29 -17.58
C LYS A 78 -9.03 4.54 -16.75
N ALA A 79 -9.54 5.12 -15.65
CA ALA A 79 -10.51 4.43 -14.79
C ALA A 79 -11.70 3.82 -15.54
N ASN A 80 -12.18 4.49 -16.60
CA ASN A 80 -13.30 4.05 -17.45
C ASN A 80 -12.83 3.42 -18.78
N ASP A 81 -11.54 3.32 -19.04
CA ASP A 81 -10.98 2.66 -20.23
C ASP A 81 -10.88 1.14 -19.97
N LEU A 82 -11.96 0.44 -20.30
CA LEU A 82 -12.02 -1.02 -20.11
C LEU A 82 -10.92 -1.78 -20.87
N GLY A 83 -10.43 -1.23 -21.99
CA GLY A 83 -9.33 -1.82 -22.75
C GLY A 83 -8.03 -1.78 -21.94
N TYR A 84 -7.75 -0.62 -21.34
CA TYR A 84 -6.57 -0.41 -20.51
C TYR A 84 -6.62 -1.24 -19.22
N ILE A 85 -7.74 -1.19 -18.48
CA ILE A 85 -7.91 -1.97 -17.24
C ILE A 85 -7.85 -3.49 -17.53
N LYS A 86 -8.35 -3.94 -18.67
CA LYS A 86 -8.22 -5.33 -19.10
C LYS A 86 -6.76 -5.72 -19.39
N GLU A 87 -5.98 -4.82 -20.01
CA GLU A 87 -4.56 -5.04 -20.25
C GLU A 87 -3.78 -5.16 -18.92
N MET A 88 -4.04 -4.27 -17.93
CA MET A 88 -3.48 -4.40 -16.58
C MET A 88 -3.76 -5.80 -16.00
N LYS A 89 -5.03 -6.22 -16.04
CA LYS A 89 -5.45 -7.53 -15.52
C LYS A 89 -4.76 -8.69 -16.22
N ASN A 90 -4.66 -8.64 -17.55
CA ASN A 90 -4.02 -9.70 -18.34
C ASN A 90 -2.54 -9.82 -17.96
N ARG A 91 -1.81 -8.73 -17.92
CA ARG A 91 -0.39 -8.72 -17.55
C ARG A 91 -0.15 -9.26 -16.15
N ALA A 92 -0.97 -8.83 -15.17
CA ALA A 92 -0.89 -9.36 -13.82
C ALA A 92 -1.13 -10.88 -13.78
N ASN A 93 -2.16 -11.37 -14.47
CA ASN A 93 -2.47 -12.80 -14.56
C ASN A 93 -1.36 -13.60 -15.26
N ASP A 94 -0.83 -13.11 -16.39
CA ASP A 94 0.21 -13.77 -17.17
C ASP A 94 1.52 -13.95 -16.38
N HIS A 95 1.77 -13.06 -15.40
CA HIS A 95 2.94 -13.14 -14.51
C HIS A 95 2.61 -13.72 -13.13
N GLY A 96 1.38 -14.19 -12.91
CA GLY A 96 0.95 -14.76 -11.63
C GLY A 96 0.98 -13.74 -10.47
N VAL A 97 0.61 -12.48 -10.75
CA VAL A 97 0.57 -11.38 -9.78
C VAL A 97 -0.87 -11.05 -9.44
N SER A 98 -1.17 -10.98 -8.16
CA SER A 98 -2.49 -10.60 -7.64
C SER A 98 -2.61 -9.08 -7.50
N SER A 99 -3.72 -8.51 -7.97
CA SER A 99 -4.08 -7.11 -7.74
C SER A 99 -4.86 -7.02 -6.42
N LEU A 100 -4.34 -6.31 -5.42
CA LEU A 100 -4.94 -6.29 -4.07
C LEU A 100 -5.87 -5.11 -3.84
N LEU A 101 -5.45 -3.92 -4.24
CA LEU A 101 -6.21 -2.69 -4.05
C LEU A 101 -5.78 -1.60 -5.04
N ILE A 102 -6.59 -0.53 -5.13
CA ILE A 102 -6.23 0.73 -5.77
C ILE A 102 -6.23 1.83 -4.70
N MET A 103 -5.11 2.52 -4.54
CA MET A 103 -5.02 3.74 -3.74
C MET A 103 -5.58 4.90 -4.56
N CYS A 104 -6.57 5.61 -4.01
CA CYS A 104 -7.29 6.67 -4.71
C CYS A 104 -6.97 8.04 -4.10
N ASP A 105 -6.32 8.88 -4.88
CA ASP A 105 -6.02 10.27 -4.56
C ASP A 105 -6.69 11.22 -5.56
N ASN A 106 -6.81 12.50 -5.19
CA ASN A 106 -7.29 13.59 -6.05
C ASN A 106 -8.75 13.48 -6.54
N GLU A 107 -9.58 12.67 -5.88
CA GLU A 107 -11.02 12.52 -6.22
C GLU A 107 -11.96 13.41 -5.36
N GLY A 108 -11.38 14.31 -4.57
CA GLY A 108 -12.08 15.18 -3.62
C GLY A 108 -12.11 14.62 -2.21
N ASP A 109 -12.45 15.46 -1.25
CA ASP A 109 -12.39 15.13 0.16
C ASP A 109 -13.69 14.43 0.61
N LEU A 110 -13.60 13.17 1.00
CA LEU A 110 -14.75 12.39 1.49
C LEU A 110 -15.34 12.94 2.80
N GLY A 111 -14.57 13.73 3.54
CA GLY A 111 -15.04 14.47 4.72
C GLY A 111 -15.29 15.97 4.46
N ASN A 112 -15.56 16.38 3.23
CA ASN A 112 -15.79 17.79 2.94
C ASN A 112 -16.98 18.33 3.75
N PRO A 113 -16.85 19.48 4.47
CA PRO A 113 -17.95 20.06 5.24
C PRO A 113 -19.14 20.47 4.37
N ASN A 114 -18.91 20.84 3.11
CA ASN A 114 -19.99 21.08 2.16
C ASN A 114 -20.55 19.75 1.65
N GLN A 115 -21.82 19.49 1.95
CA GLN A 115 -22.49 18.23 1.61
C GLN A 115 -22.42 17.91 0.10
N LYS A 116 -22.66 18.88 -0.79
CA LYS A 116 -22.63 18.64 -2.24
C LYS A 116 -21.24 18.28 -2.73
N ALA A 117 -20.19 18.93 -2.17
CA ALA A 117 -18.82 18.62 -2.52
C ALA A 117 -18.42 17.21 -1.99
N ARG A 118 -18.89 16.85 -0.80
CA ARG A 118 -18.69 15.51 -0.21
C ARG A 118 -19.39 14.42 -1.05
N GLU A 119 -20.65 14.65 -1.45
CA GLU A 119 -21.38 13.72 -2.33
C GLU A 119 -20.70 13.58 -3.69
N LYS A 120 -20.16 14.68 -4.24
CA LYS A 120 -19.39 14.62 -5.48
C LYS A 120 -18.10 13.85 -5.34
N ALA A 121 -17.39 13.98 -4.20
CA ALA A 121 -16.21 13.17 -3.92
C ALA A 121 -16.57 11.68 -3.87
N VAL A 122 -17.67 11.30 -3.21
CA VAL A 122 -18.17 9.91 -3.20
C VAL A 122 -18.41 9.39 -4.62
N GLU A 123 -19.14 10.16 -5.47
CA GLU A 123 -19.40 9.78 -6.85
C GLU A 123 -18.12 9.59 -7.68
N ASN A 124 -17.12 10.47 -7.46
CA ASN A 124 -15.86 10.41 -8.19
C ASN A 124 -15.09 9.10 -7.92
N HIS A 125 -15.26 8.50 -6.73
CA HIS A 125 -14.62 7.24 -6.37
C HIS A 125 -15.32 6.01 -6.98
N PHE A 126 -16.56 6.10 -7.46
CA PHE A 126 -17.28 4.93 -8.01
C PHE A 126 -16.55 4.28 -9.17
N LYS A 127 -15.95 5.06 -10.07
CA LYS A 127 -15.17 4.52 -11.20
C LYS A 127 -13.98 3.67 -10.74
N TRP A 128 -13.37 4.03 -9.60
CA TRP A 128 -12.25 3.27 -9.00
C TRP A 128 -12.72 2.01 -8.31
N MET A 129 -13.90 2.04 -7.69
CA MET A 129 -14.56 0.84 -7.18
C MET A 129 -14.83 -0.17 -8.29
N GLU A 130 -15.35 0.28 -9.44
CA GLU A 130 -15.62 -0.58 -10.61
C GLU A 130 -14.32 -1.10 -11.23
N ALA A 131 -13.28 -0.27 -11.34
CA ALA A 131 -11.96 -0.69 -11.81
C ALA A 131 -11.34 -1.73 -10.86
N ALA A 132 -11.40 -1.51 -9.55
CA ALA A 132 -10.91 -2.43 -8.54
C ALA A 132 -11.62 -3.78 -8.61
N LYS A 133 -12.96 -3.79 -8.72
CA LYS A 133 -13.74 -5.01 -8.93
C LYS A 133 -13.30 -5.76 -10.19
N PHE A 134 -13.12 -5.05 -11.31
CA PHE A 134 -12.72 -5.67 -12.57
C PHE A 134 -11.31 -6.29 -12.47
N LEU A 135 -10.36 -5.61 -11.83
CA LEU A 135 -9.01 -6.11 -11.59
C LEU A 135 -8.98 -7.32 -10.64
N GLY A 136 -9.98 -7.48 -9.78
CA GLY A 136 -10.04 -8.49 -8.73
C GLY A 136 -9.49 -8.01 -7.39
N CYS A 137 -9.34 -6.69 -7.23
CA CYS A 137 -8.93 -6.07 -5.97
C CYS A 137 -10.02 -6.27 -4.89
N HIS A 138 -9.59 -6.45 -3.65
CA HIS A 138 -10.52 -6.57 -2.52
C HIS A 138 -10.98 -5.22 -1.96
N SER A 139 -10.26 -4.14 -2.27
CA SER A 139 -10.52 -2.81 -1.69
C SER A 139 -10.11 -1.68 -2.63
N ILE A 140 -10.64 -0.49 -2.38
CA ILE A 140 -9.93 0.76 -2.69
C ILE A 140 -9.46 1.41 -1.39
N ARG A 141 -8.27 2.04 -1.40
CA ARG A 141 -7.79 2.90 -0.31
C ARG A 141 -8.15 4.35 -0.60
N VAL A 142 -8.70 5.02 0.38
CA VAL A 142 -9.11 6.43 0.29
C VAL A 142 -8.58 7.22 1.48
N ASN A 143 -8.64 8.55 1.40
CA ASN A 143 -8.29 9.47 2.47
C ASN A 143 -9.54 9.97 3.19
N ALA A 144 -9.49 10.05 4.54
CA ALA A 144 -10.56 10.63 5.36
C ALA A 144 -10.34 12.14 5.61
N LYS A 145 -9.84 12.86 4.59
CA LYS A 145 -9.56 14.28 4.70
C LYS A 145 -10.85 15.07 4.94
N SER A 146 -10.81 15.98 5.92
CA SER A 146 -11.94 16.80 6.35
C SER A 146 -11.44 18.14 6.94
N GLU A 147 -12.38 19.04 7.25
CA GLU A 147 -12.13 20.35 7.86
C GLU A 147 -13.20 20.62 8.92
N GLY A 148 -12.88 21.52 9.88
CA GLY A 148 -13.77 21.88 10.99
C GLY A 148 -13.21 21.45 12.34
N THR A 149 -14.06 21.37 13.36
CA THR A 149 -13.69 20.86 14.68
C THR A 149 -13.34 19.36 14.62
N TYR A 150 -12.76 18.84 15.68
CA TYR A 150 -12.45 17.41 15.79
C TYR A 150 -13.71 16.53 15.56
N GLU A 151 -14.80 16.92 16.17
CA GLU A 151 -16.11 16.23 16.10
C GLU A 151 -16.76 16.39 14.73
N ASP A 152 -16.75 17.63 14.16
CA ASP A 152 -17.28 17.87 12.82
C ASP A 152 -16.59 17.00 11.77
N GLN A 153 -15.26 16.90 11.86
CA GLN A 153 -14.49 16.10 10.92
C GLN A 153 -14.83 14.61 11.01
N ILE A 154 -15.09 14.07 12.21
CA ILE A 154 -15.57 12.68 12.37
C ILE A 154 -16.91 12.51 11.64
N LEU A 155 -17.86 13.39 11.87
CA LEU A 155 -19.20 13.31 11.27
C LEU A 155 -19.14 13.40 9.74
N PHE A 156 -18.38 14.36 9.20
CA PHE A 156 -18.30 14.54 7.76
C PHE A 156 -17.55 13.37 7.07
N ALA A 157 -16.43 12.93 7.63
CA ALA A 157 -15.67 11.80 7.09
C ALA A 157 -16.50 10.52 7.13
N SER A 158 -17.21 10.27 8.23
CA SER A 158 -18.06 9.08 8.38
C SER A 158 -19.23 9.06 7.39
N ASP A 159 -19.86 10.21 7.14
CA ASP A 159 -20.95 10.30 6.15
C ASP A 159 -20.47 9.95 4.73
N GLY A 160 -19.33 10.52 4.30
CA GLY A 160 -18.79 10.23 2.98
C GLY A 160 -18.32 8.78 2.85
N LEU A 161 -17.59 8.28 3.86
CA LEU A 161 -17.10 6.90 3.88
C LEU A 161 -18.24 5.89 3.91
N ARG A 162 -19.30 6.12 4.68
CA ARG A 162 -20.48 5.25 4.73
C ARG A 162 -21.13 5.14 3.35
N LYS A 163 -21.41 6.27 2.69
CA LYS A 163 -22.01 6.30 1.34
C LYS A 163 -21.15 5.54 0.32
N LEU A 164 -19.84 5.73 0.38
CA LEU A 164 -18.91 5.02 -0.51
C LEU A 164 -18.88 3.51 -0.21
N THR A 165 -18.89 3.15 1.07
CA THR A 165 -18.89 1.75 1.52
C THR A 165 -20.18 1.02 1.13
N GLU A 166 -21.35 1.66 1.25
CA GLU A 166 -22.63 1.13 0.80
C GLU A 166 -22.68 0.88 -0.72
N TYR A 167 -21.96 1.70 -1.50
CA TYR A 167 -21.77 1.41 -2.93
C TYR A 167 -20.86 0.19 -3.12
N GLY A 168 -19.72 0.16 -2.41
CA GLY A 168 -18.76 -0.94 -2.47
C GLY A 168 -19.35 -2.29 -2.05
N GLU A 169 -20.27 -2.30 -1.05
CA GLU A 169 -20.97 -3.52 -0.61
C GLU A 169 -21.75 -4.17 -1.77
N LYS A 170 -22.44 -3.39 -2.60
CA LYS A 170 -23.23 -3.90 -3.73
C LYS A 170 -22.37 -4.61 -4.77
N ILE A 171 -21.11 -4.28 -4.85
CA ILE A 171 -20.18 -4.83 -5.84
C ILE A 171 -19.09 -5.72 -5.24
N GLY A 172 -19.01 -5.83 -3.91
CA GLY A 172 -18.06 -6.69 -3.20
C GLY A 172 -16.64 -6.10 -3.09
N VAL A 173 -16.50 -4.77 -3.02
CA VAL A 173 -15.22 -4.05 -2.85
C VAL A 173 -15.24 -3.25 -1.56
N ASN A 174 -14.23 -3.41 -0.69
CA ASN A 174 -14.17 -2.66 0.56
C ASN A 174 -13.68 -1.21 0.33
N THR A 175 -14.10 -0.32 1.23
CA THR A 175 -13.50 1.01 1.42
C THR A 175 -12.54 0.95 2.60
N ILE A 176 -11.26 1.23 2.37
CA ILE A 176 -10.27 1.27 3.46
C ILE A 176 -9.60 2.64 3.54
N VAL A 177 -9.33 3.08 4.75
CA VAL A 177 -8.76 4.40 5.02
C VAL A 177 -7.34 4.26 5.54
N GLU A 178 -6.43 5.00 4.91
CA GLU A 178 -5.07 5.15 5.40
C GLU A 178 -4.97 6.30 6.42
N ASN A 179 -4.13 6.14 7.44
CA ASN A 179 -3.68 7.26 8.24
C ASN A 179 -2.74 8.13 7.39
N HIS A 180 -3.27 9.25 6.83
CA HIS A 180 -2.58 10.03 5.81
C HIS A 180 -2.75 11.54 6.01
N GLY A 181 -2.03 12.11 6.96
CA GLY A 181 -2.00 13.55 7.24
C GLY A 181 -3.23 14.09 7.99
N GLY A 182 -3.08 15.20 8.65
CA GLY A 182 -4.16 15.81 9.43
C GLY A 182 -4.62 14.91 10.58
N LEU A 183 -5.88 15.02 10.95
CA LEU A 183 -6.45 14.20 12.02
C LEU A 183 -6.49 12.70 11.68
N SER A 184 -6.49 12.31 10.40
CA SER A 184 -6.42 10.89 10.02
C SER A 184 -5.11 10.23 10.46
N SER A 185 -4.06 11.02 10.71
CA SER A 185 -2.81 10.54 11.33
C SER A 185 -2.92 10.25 12.83
N SER A 186 -4.05 10.54 13.48
CA SER A 186 -4.34 10.15 14.86
C SER A 186 -5.12 8.83 14.86
N GLY A 187 -4.54 7.75 15.41
CA GLY A 187 -5.22 6.47 15.53
C GLY A 187 -6.58 6.61 16.23
N LYS A 188 -6.64 7.34 17.34
CA LYS A 188 -7.89 7.57 18.08
C LYS A 188 -8.96 8.27 17.24
N TRP A 189 -8.58 9.27 16.45
CA TRP A 189 -9.53 9.97 15.59
C TRP A 189 -10.06 9.02 14.51
N LEU A 190 -9.17 8.31 13.83
CA LEU A 190 -9.57 7.41 12.74
C LEU A 190 -10.42 6.23 13.26
N VAL A 191 -10.09 5.71 14.45
CA VAL A 191 -10.94 4.70 15.14
C VAL A 191 -12.34 5.26 15.42
N SER A 192 -12.46 6.54 15.81
CA SER A 192 -13.76 7.18 16.02
C SER A 192 -14.56 7.29 14.73
N VAL A 193 -13.89 7.58 13.61
CA VAL A 193 -14.50 7.54 12.26
C VAL A 193 -14.97 6.12 11.91
N MET A 194 -14.14 5.10 12.14
CA MET A 194 -14.53 3.69 11.88
C MET A 194 -15.76 3.27 12.69
N LYS A 195 -15.81 3.65 13.98
CA LYS A 195 -16.96 3.39 14.85
C LYS A 195 -18.22 4.10 14.38
N GLU A 196 -18.09 5.35 13.91
CA GLU A 196 -19.22 6.12 13.41
C GLU A 196 -19.72 5.57 12.06
N VAL A 197 -18.83 5.11 11.17
CA VAL A 197 -19.21 4.42 9.93
C VAL A 197 -19.92 3.10 10.22
N ASP A 198 -19.50 2.33 11.22
CA ASP A 198 -20.09 1.06 11.68
C ASP A 198 -20.53 0.15 10.53
N HIS A 199 -19.59 -0.20 9.64
CA HIS A 199 -19.86 -1.04 8.49
C HIS A 199 -18.75 -2.07 8.26
N PRO A 200 -19.07 -3.39 8.11
CA PRO A 200 -18.05 -4.43 8.02
C PRO A 200 -17.14 -4.32 6.79
N MET A 201 -17.59 -3.66 5.73
CA MET A 201 -16.78 -3.42 4.53
C MET A 201 -16.03 -2.08 4.56
N CYS A 202 -16.16 -1.28 5.62
CA CYS A 202 -15.24 -0.18 5.91
C CYS A 202 -14.13 -0.66 6.82
N GLY A 203 -12.90 -0.21 6.57
CA GLY A 203 -11.76 -0.60 7.40
C GLY A 203 -10.59 0.36 7.26
N THR A 204 -9.44 -0.03 7.76
CA THR A 204 -8.22 0.76 7.71
C THR A 204 -7.14 0.07 6.87
N LEU A 205 -6.19 0.89 6.41
CA LEU A 205 -4.88 0.50 5.92
C LEU A 205 -3.87 1.23 6.83
N PRO A 206 -3.45 0.64 7.97
CA PRO A 206 -2.44 1.23 8.82
C PRO A 206 -1.11 1.37 8.08
N ASP A 207 -0.62 2.60 7.93
CA ASP A 207 0.68 2.93 7.38
C ASP A 207 1.68 3.20 8.50
N PHE A 208 2.92 2.71 8.35
CA PHE A 208 3.95 2.77 9.39
C PHE A 208 4.58 4.16 9.58
N GLY A 209 4.43 5.07 8.59
CA GLY A 209 5.10 6.37 8.57
C GLY A 209 4.19 7.59 8.71
N ASN A 210 2.95 7.50 8.28
CA ASN A 210 2.04 8.64 8.11
C ASN A 210 1.35 9.11 9.42
N PHE A 211 2.14 9.51 10.41
CA PHE A 211 1.66 9.93 11.73
C PHE A 211 1.84 11.43 12.02
N LYS A 212 2.10 12.25 11.00
CA LYS A 212 2.18 13.71 11.15
C LYS A 212 0.77 14.32 11.10
N ILE A 213 0.30 14.86 12.24
CA ILE A 213 -0.99 15.57 12.33
C ILE A 213 -0.87 16.96 11.69
N LYS A 214 0.16 17.72 12.09
CA LYS A 214 0.52 19.03 11.53
C LYS A 214 2.00 19.34 11.82
N ASP A 215 2.46 20.49 11.41
CA ASP A 215 3.85 20.87 11.69
C ASP A 215 4.13 20.89 13.19
N GLY A 216 5.16 20.14 13.59
CA GLY A 216 5.57 19.98 14.99
C GLY A 216 4.68 19.06 15.84
N GLU A 217 3.64 18.46 15.27
CA GLU A 217 2.76 17.54 16.01
C GLU A 217 2.67 16.18 15.31
N TRP A 218 3.12 15.15 16.02
CA TRP A 218 3.13 13.77 15.56
C TRP A 218 2.36 12.89 16.54
N TYR A 219 1.61 11.93 15.99
CA TYR A 219 1.05 10.84 16.78
C TYR A 219 2.09 9.74 16.97
N ASP A 220 2.05 9.02 18.09
CA ASP A 220 2.93 7.85 18.27
C ASP A 220 2.53 6.75 17.28
N ARG A 221 3.47 6.39 16.39
CA ARG A 221 3.20 5.45 15.29
C ARG A 221 2.84 4.05 15.77
N TYR A 222 3.46 3.58 16.84
CA TYR A 222 3.20 2.24 17.35
C TYR A 222 1.83 2.15 18.01
N THR A 223 1.48 3.13 18.80
CA THR A 223 0.14 3.28 19.37
C THR A 223 -0.89 3.43 18.26
N GLY A 224 -0.61 4.24 17.24
CA GLY A 224 -1.53 4.47 16.13
C GLY A 224 -1.80 3.20 15.32
N VAL A 225 -0.76 2.43 14.97
CA VAL A 225 -0.96 1.16 14.27
C VAL A 225 -1.74 0.17 15.15
N ASP A 226 -1.38 0.02 16.43
CA ASP A 226 -2.09 -0.87 17.36
C ASP A 226 -3.59 -0.52 17.45
N GLU A 227 -3.94 0.75 17.55
CA GLU A 227 -5.32 1.23 17.57
C GLU A 227 -6.08 0.95 16.27
N LEU A 228 -5.41 0.99 15.11
CA LEU A 228 -6.02 0.81 13.80
C LEU A 228 -6.14 -0.66 13.38
N MET A 229 -5.29 -1.56 13.91
CA MET A 229 -5.27 -2.97 13.53
C MET A 229 -6.61 -3.71 13.67
N PRO A 230 -7.46 -3.44 14.67
CA PRO A 230 -8.78 -4.10 14.75
C PRO A 230 -9.70 -3.87 13.54
N TYR A 231 -9.42 -2.83 12.75
CA TYR A 231 -10.18 -2.47 11.53
C TYR A 231 -9.38 -2.76 10.25
N ALA A 232 -8.14 -3.24 10.34
CA ALA A 232 -7.23 -3.37 9.22
C ALA A 232 -7.68 -4.43 8.21
N LYS A 233 -7.68 -4.06 6.93
CA LYS A 233 -7.91 -4.95 5.79
C LYS A 233 -6.69 -5.04 4.87
N ALA A 234 -5.74 -4.12 5.02
CA ALA A 234 -4.42 -4.09 4.41
C ALA A 234 -3.47 -3.37 5.37
N VAL A 235 -2.17 -3.41 5.13
CA VAL A 235 -1.13 -2.74 5.94
C VAL A 235 -0.05 -2.22 5.02
N SER A 236 0.40 -0.96 5.21
CA SER A 236 1.49 -0.34 4.46
C SER A 236 2.77 -0.26 5.30
N ALA A 237 3.82 -0.92 4.83
CA ALA A 237 5.16 -0.87 5.40
C ALA A 237 5.96 0.29 4.78
N LYS A 238 5.60 1.53 5.15
CA LYS A 238 6.31 2.72 4.68
C LYS A 238 7.73 2.75 5.21
N SER A 239 8.69 3.02 4.32
CA SER A 239 10.11 3.12 4.62
C SER A 239 10.74 4.31 3.91
N HIS A 240 11.82 4.84 4.49
CA HIS A 240 12.51 6.02 3.94
C HIS A 240 14.02 5.83 3.90
N SER A 241 14.65 5.54 5.04
CA SER A 241 16.10 5.57 5.19
C SER A 241 16.61 4.35 5.95
N PHE A 242 17.75 3.83 5.53
CA PHE A 242 18.32 2.61 6.08
C PHE A 242 19.72 2.85 6.61
N ASN A 243 20.07 2.16 7.71
CA ASN A 243 21.42 2.12 8.18
C ASN A 243 22.26 1.11 7.34
N TRP A 244 23.57 1.05 7.61
CA TRP A 244 24.47 0.14 6.91
C TRP A 244 24.19 -1.34 7.14
N GLN A 245 23.35 -1.69 8.12
CA GLN A 245 22.91 -3.06 8.44
C GLN A 245 21.61 -3.41 7.69
N GLY A 246 20.99 -2.44 7.00
CA GLY A 246 19.71 -2.58 6.29
C GLY A 246 18.50 -2.47 7.21
N ASP A 247 18.64 -1.93 8.41
CA ASP A 247 17.49 -1.64 9.27
C ASP A 247 16.96 -0.23 8.97
N GLU A 248 15.64 -0.06 8.91
CA GLU A 248 14.98 1.24 8.74
C GLU A 248 15.19 2.09 10.00
N ILE A 249 15.64 3.36 9.84
CA ILE A 249 16.10 4.17 10.98
C ILE A 249 15.01 5.03 11.62
N ASN A 250 13.88 5.26 10.95
CA ASN A 250 12.78 6.07 11.45
C ASN A 250 11.71 5.23 12.16
N THR A 251 11.63 3.92 11.82
CA THR A 251 10.63 2.98 12.33
C THR A 251 11.30 1.68 12.76
N ASP A 252 11.09 1.27 13.99
CA ASP A 252 11.46 -0.06 14.46
C ASP A 252 10.51 -1.09 13.82
N TYR A 253 10.95 -1.69 12.72
CA TYR A 253 10.16 -2.62 11.93
C TYR A 253 9.84 -3.92 12.68
N GLU A 254 10.73 -4.38 13.55
CA GLU A 254 10.48 -5.58 14.36
C GLU A 254 9.32 -5.33 15.32
N LYS A 255 9.35 -4.20 16.03
CA LYS A 255 8.25 -3.78 16.92
C LYS A 255 6.95 -3.59 16.14
N MET A 256 7.01 -2.96 14.97
CA MET A 256 5.83 -2.66 14.14
C MET A 256 5.18 -3.94 13.61
N ILE A 257 5.96 -4.85 13.01
CA ILE A 257 5.46 -6.13 12.51
C ILE A 257 4.92 -6.99 13.68
N ASN A 258 5.52 -6.92 14.87
CA ASN A 258 5.00 -7.59 16.05
C ASN A 258 3.60 -7.08 16.44
N ILE A 259 3.34 -5.78 16.37
CA ILE A 259 2.01 -5.20 16.62
C ILE A 259 1.01 -5.75 15.60
N VAL A 260 1.34 -5.71 14.32
CA VAL A 260 0.49 -6.19 13.23
C VAL A 260 0.11 -7.67 13.41
N LEU A 261 1.09 -8.52 13.68
CA LEU A 261 0.85 -9.96 13.83
C LEU A 261 0.16 -10.32 15.15
N SER A 262 0.42 -9.57 16.23
CA SER A 262 -0.26 -9.78 17.51
C SER A 262 -1.76 -9.46 17.46
N ALA A 263 -2.17 -8.60 16.52
CA ALA A 263 -3.58 -8.34 16.22
C ALA A 263 -4.24 -9.48 15.40
N GLY A 264 -3.50 -10.54 15.06
CA GLY A 264 -4.01 -11.68 14.27
C GLY A 264 -4.00 -11.46 12.76
N TYR A 265 -3.37 -10.38 12.26
CA TYR A 265 -3.26 -10.12 10.83
C TYR A 265 -2.28 -11.09 10.17
N ASN A 266 -2.69 -11.72 9.08
CA ASN A 266 -1.91 -12.70 8.31
C ASN A 266 -1.99 -12.48 6.79
N GLY A 267 -2.44 -11.29 6.39
CA GLY A 267 -2.58 -10.86 5.00
C GLY A 267 -1.28 -10.38 4.38
N TYR A 268 -1.42 -9.54 3.36
CA TYR A 268 -0.31 -8.85 2.73
C TYR A 268 0.07 -7.58 3.49
N ILE A 269 1.36 -7.35 3.64
CA ILE A 269 1.94 -6.08 4.09
C ILE A 269 2.63 -5.48 2.87
N GLY A 270 2.14 -4.33 2.40
CA GLY A 270 2.64 -3.67 1.20
C GLY A 270 3.91 -2.88 1.47
N ILE A 271 4.95 -3.10 0.67
CA ILE A 271 6.13 -2.24 0.67
C ILE A 271 5.74 -0.89 0.07
N GLU A 272 6.02 0.20 0.79
CA GLU A 272 5.86 1.56 0.30
C GLU A 272 7.12 2.39 0.63
N PHE A 273 8.07 2.39 -0.31
CA PHE A 273 9.31 3.14 -0.16
C PHE A 273 9.17 4.58 -0.66
N GLU A 274 9.51 5.55 0.18
CA GLU A 274 9.49 6.99 -0.13
C GLU A 274 10.83 7.69 0.13
N GLY A 275 11.89 6.92 0.39
CA GLY A 275 13.21 7.48 0.64
C GLY A 275 13.85 8.12 -0.60
N SER A 276 14.85 8.97 -0.36
CA SER A 276 15.60 9.67 -1.41
C SER A 276 17.11 9.46 -1.35
N GLU A 277 17.60 8.70 -0.37
CA GLU A 277 19.03 8.44 -0.18
C GLU A 277 19.57 7.35 -1.10
N VAL A 278 18.69 6.49 -1.58
CA VAL A 278 18.94 5.42 -2.55
C VAL A 278 17.90 5.50 -3.68
N ASP A 279 18.15 4.79 -4.79
CA ASP A 279 17.13 4.67 -5.82
C ASP A 279 15.94 3.82 -5.38
N GLU A 280 14.84 3.86 -6.14
CA GLU A 280 13.60 3.19 -5.76
C GLU A 280 13.72 1.65 -5.79
N ILE A 281 14.50 1.11 -6.72
CA ILE A 281 14.73 -0.34 -6.82
C ILE A 281 15.49 -0.83 -5.59
N GLU A 282 16.56 -0.12 -5.22
CA GLU A 282 17.35 -0.44 -4.02
C GLU A 282 16.50 -0.28 -2.75
N GLY A 283 15.72 0.80 -2.63
CA GLY A 283 14.87 1.05 -1.46
C GLY A 283 13.78 -0.03 -1.27
N VAL A 284 13.11 -0.44 -2.34
CA VAL A 284 12.16 -1.57 -2.31
C VAL A 284 12.86 -2.86 -1.87
N GLN A 285 14.06 -3.13 -2.42
CA GLN A 285 14.81 -4.34 -2.07
C GLN A 285 15.27 -4.35 -0.61
N LEU A 286 15.70 -3.20 -0.07
CA LEU A 286 16.08 -3.05 1.34
C LEU A 286 14.88 -3.29 2.25
N THR A 287 13.74 -2.69 1.95
CA THR A 287 12.50 -2.89 2.71
C THR A 287 12.08 -4.36 2.70
N LYS A 288 12.09 -4.99 1.52
CA LYS A 288 11.76 -6.41 1.36
C LYS A 288 12.68 -7.30 2.20
N ASN A 289 14.00 -7.08 2.12
CA ASN A 289 14.99 -7.86 2.86
C ASN A 289 14.79 -7.74 4.38
N LEU A 290 14.50 -6.53 4.86
CA LEU A 290 14.22 -6.27 6.27
C LEU A 290 12.96 -7.04 6.73
N MET A 291 11.87 -6.95 5.97
CA MET A 291 10.63 -7.66 6.28
C MET A 291 10.82 -9.18 6.26
N GLU A 292 11.55 -9.72 5.28
CA GLU A 292 11.86 -11.16 5.22
C GLU A 292 12.77 -11.61 6.38
N LYS A 293 13.79 -10.82 6.76
CA LYS A 293 14.64 -11.06 7.91
C LYS A 293 13.82 -11.20 9.20
N ILE A 294 12.90 -10.26 9.42
CA ILE A 294 12.01 -10.27 10.60
C ILE A 294 11.04 -11.45 10.54
N GLY A 295 10.37 -11.67 9.39
CA GLY A 295 9.41 -12.74 9.24
C GLY A 295 9.99 -14.13 9.47
N ARG A 296 11.24 -14.36 9.03
CA ARG A 296 11.94 -15.66 9.22
C ARG A 296 12.50 -15.85 10.62
N SER A 297 12.93 -14.79 11.30
CA SER A 297 13.52 -14.87 12.66
C SER A 297 12.51 -15.32 13.72
N ARG A 298 11.22 -15.07 13.53
CA ARG A 298 10.14 -15.42 14.46
C ARG A 298 9.95 -16.93 14.68
N HIS A 299 10.42 -17.75 13.76
CA HIS A 299 10.32 -19.22 13.83
C HIS A 299 11.61 -19.89 14.34
N VAL A 300 12.50 -19.14 15.01
CA VAL A 300 13.76 -19.62 15.59
C VAL A 300 13.62 -19.72 17.12
N VAL A 301 12.55 -20.37 17.62
CA VAL A 301 12.41 -20.73 19.05
C VAL A 301 12.21 -22.21 19.17
#